data_198458d43015c6ecc26081a7fe4013d9
#
_entry.id   198458d43015c6ecc26081a7fe4013d9
#
_cell.length_a   1.000
_cell.length_b   1.000
_cell.length_c   1.000
_cell.angle_alpha   90.00
_cell.angle_beta   90.00
_cell.angle_gamma   90.00
#
_symmetry.space_group_name_H-M   'P 1'
#
loop_
_entity.id
_entity.type
_entity.pdbx_description
1 polymer ?
#
loop_
_entity_poly.entity_id
_entity_poly.type
_entity_poly.pdbx_seq_one_letter_code
_entity_poly.pdbx_strand_id
1 'polypeptide(L)'
;MSDLPEAPLRALRFAGVITAAVGLAGCFLEPDTGLSGQWGGRLIAMDAHPSDVRLIFVCSQAVAPPLLIDGSGHFEGTARVTEVSWAGPAPTLLRLSGKVENGVMMMLSVASVWPPHGAQTDTLINYQSYTLLRGAAPDFSGWACLY
;
A
#
# COMPACT_ATOMS: atom_id res chain seq x y z
N MET A 1 50.19 35.00 -69.44
CA MET A 1 49.34 34.10 -70.25
C MET A 1 49.23 32.82 -69.49
N SER A 2 48.21 32.63 -68.79
CA SER A 2 47.72 31.32 -68.35
C SER A 2 46.43 31.55 -67.49
N ASP A 3 45.33 31.33 -68.13
CA ASP A 3 44.00 31.44 -67.57
C ASP A 3 43.79 30.34 -66.51
N LEU A 4 43.34 30.76 -65.37
CA LEU A 4 42.78 29.86 -64.31
C LEU A 4 41.26 29.89 -64.39
N PRO A 5 40.61 28.76 -64.54
CA PRO A 5 39.11 28.73 -64.49
C PRO A 5 38.62 28.81 -63.06
N GLU A 6 37.74 29.75 -62.85
CA GLU A 6 36.90 29.88 -61.63
C GLU A 6 35.96 28.71 -61.52
N ALA A 7 35.94 28.02 -60.34
CA ALA A 7 35.01 27.01 -60.00
C ALA A 7 33.81 27.64 -59.25
N PRO A 8 32.54 27.36 -59.62
CA PRO A 8 31.40 27.91 -58.94
C PRO A 8 31.14 27.19 -57.59
N LEU A 9 31.13 27.97 -56.53
CA LEU A 9 30.68 27.57 -55.23
C LEU A 9 29.17 27.20 -55.28
N ARG A 10 28.88 25.91 -55.28
CA ARG A 10 27.52 25.41 -55.05
C ARG A 10 27.21 25.56 -53.55
N ALA A 11 26.33 26.51 -53.24
CA ALA A 11 25.71 26.67 -51.96
C ALA A 11 24.84 25.44 -51.64
N LEU A 12 25.28 24.57 -50.76
CA LEU A 12 24.48 23.50 -50.20
C LEU A 12 23.52 24.12 -49.19
N ARG A 13 22.23 24.28 -49.61
CA ARG A 13 21.16 24.61 -48.67
C ARG A 13 20.82 23.36 -47.92
N PHE A 14 21.29 23.26 -46.66
CA PHE A 14 20.77 22.30 -45.69
C PHE A 14 19.38 22.79 -45.23
N ALA A 15 18.36 22.17 -45.79
CA ALA A 15 17.01 22.28 -45.25
C ALA A 15 17.01 21.49 -43.93
N GLY A 16 17.11 22.22 -42.82
CA GLY A 16 16.95 21.62 -41.50
C GLY A 16 15.50 21.21 -41.28
N VAL A 17 15.26 19.91 -41.32
CA VAL A 17 13.99 19.32 -40.85
C VAL A 17 14.03 19.38 -39.33
N ILE A 18 13.35 20.36 -38.74
CA ILE A 18 13.08 20.40 -37.32
C ILE A 18 11.96 19.41 -37.07
N THR A 19 12.31 18.18 -36.71
CA THR A 19 11.36 17.19 -36.21
C THR A 19 11.01 17.63 -34.78
N ALA A 20 9.86 18.29 -34.65
CA ALA A 20 9.26 18.55 -33.33
C ALA A 20 8.86 17.19 -32.74
N ALA A 21 9.70 16.66 -31.84
CA ALA A 21 9.34 15.56 -30.98
C ALA A 21 8.28 16.06 -30.00
N VAL A 22 7.00 15.86 -30.34
CA VAL A 22 5.91 16.02 -29.39
C VAL A 22 6.10 14.93 -28.36
N GLY A 23 6.75 15.28 -27.24
CA GLY A 23 6.83 14.43 -26.05
C GLY A 23 5.41 14.23 -25.53
N LEU A 24 4.84 13.08 -25.85
CA LEU A 24 3.73 12.54 -25.10
C LEU A 24 4.26 12.28 -23.69
N ALA A 25 4.14 13.28 -22.81
CA ALA A 25 4.20 13.08 -21.38
C ALA A 25 2.97 12.26 -21.03
N GLY A 26 3.01 10.98 -21.34
CA GLY A 26 2.08 10.01 -20.77
C GLY A 26 2.29 10.09 -19.27
N CYS A 27 1.26 10.49 -18.53
CA CYS A 27 1.18 10.22 -17.12
C CYS A 27 1.26 8.69 -17.00
N PHE A 28 2.45 8.17 -16.80
CA PHE A 28 2.63 6.82 -16.31
C PHE A 28 2.10 6.85 -14.87
N LEU A 29 0.83 6.50 -14.70
CA LEU A 29 0.31 6.09 -13.42
C LEU A 29 1.19 4.91 -13.02
N GLU A 30 2.01 5.10 -11.99
CA GLU A 30 2.76 3.98 -11.43
C GLU A 30 1.73 2.89 -11.08
N PRO A 31 1.93 1.66 -11.53
CA PRO A 31 0.99 0.59 -11.20
C PRO A 31 0.97 0.41 -9.70
N ASP A 32 -0.23 0.24 -9.13
CA ASP A 32 -0.40 -0.09 -7.72
C ASP A 32 0.47 -1.29 -7.38
N THR A 33 1.33 -1.12 -6.39
CA THR A 33 2.22 -2.19 -5.94
C THR A 33 1.60 -2.91 -4.76
N GLY A 34 1.72 -4.24 -4.72
CA GLY A 34 1.27 -5.03 -3.60
C GLY A 34 2.06 -4.72 -2.33
N LEU A 35 1.36 -4.56 -1.22
CA LEU A 35 1.98 -4.50 0.09
C LEU A 35 2.74 -5.81 0.34
N SER A 36 3.97 -5.73 0.81
CA SER A 36 4.80 -6.91 1.03
C SER A 36 5.70 -6.78 2.26
N GLY A 37 6.11 -7.94 2.80
CA GLY A 37 7.06 -8.06 3.89
C GLY A 37 6.42 -8.12 5.26
N GLN A 38 7.29 -8.24 6.26
CA GLN A 38 6.90 -8.31 7.67
C GLN A 38 6.93 -6.92 8.28
N TRP A 39 5.90 -6.62 9.07
CA TRP A 39 5.70 -5.36 9.74
C TRP A 39 5.35 -5.61 11.20
N GLY A 40 6.06 -4.99 12.11
CA GLY A 40 5.81 -5.10 13.53
C GLY A 40 5.56 -3.76 14.18
N GLY A 41 4.63 -3.74 15.12
CA GLY A 41 4.27 -2.59 15.91
C GLY A 41 3.85 -3.00 17.32
N ARG A 42 3.43 -2.03 18.11
CA ARG A 42 2.88 -2.31 19.42
C ARG A 42 1.50 -2.97 19.28
N LEU A 43 1.34 -4.16 19.84
CA LEU A 43 0.10 -4.96 19.89
C LEU A 43 -0.37 -5.48 18.52
N ILE A 44 0.46 -5.40 17.49
CA ILE A 44 0.14 -5.87 16.15
C ILE A 44 1.37 -6.35 15.40
N ALA A 45 1.21 -7.42 14.63
CA ALA A 45 2.10 -7.80 13.54
C ALA A 45 1.30 -7.92 12.25
N MET A 46 1.94 -7.65 11.14
CA MET A 46 1.40 -7.88 9.81
C MET A 46 2.43 -8.60 8.97
N ASP A 47 2.01 -9.66 8.30
CA ASP A 47 2.81 -10.40 7.33
C ASP A 47 2.10 -10.37 5.98
N ALA A 48 2.67 -9.60 5.06
CA ALA A 48 2.09 -9.35 3.75
C ALA A 48 2.80 -10.17 2.68
N HIS A 49 2.07 -11.09 2.08
CA HIS A 49 2.48 -11.95 0.98
C HIS A 49 1.76 -11.56 -0.32
N PRO A 50 2.25 -11.99 -1.48
CA PRO A 50 1.57 -11.77 -2.75
C PRO A 50 0.16 -12.38 -2.82
N SER A 51 -0.12 -13.40 -2.00
CA SER A 51 -1.40 -14.12 -1.97
C SER A 51 -2.38 -13.59 -0.94
N ASP A 52 -1.89 -13.10 0.20
CA ASP A 52 -2.70 -12.69 1.33
C ASP A 52 -1.92 -11.79 2.28
N VAL A 53 -2.63 -11.11 3.15
CA VAL A 53 -2.06 -10.33 4.25
C VAL A 53 -2.61 -10.87 5.56
N ARG A 54 -1.73 -11.29 6.45
CA ARG A 54 -2.08 -11.78 7.79
C ARG A 54 -1.83 -10.70 8.82
N LEU A 55 -2.83 -10.44 9.65
CA LEU A 55 -2.74 -9.56 10.79
C LEU A 55 -2.85 -10.38 12.06
N ILE A 56 -1.93 -10.15 12.98
CA ILE A 56 -1.87 -10.81 14.29
C ILE A 56 -1.99 -9.71 15.34
N PHE A 57 -3.06 -9.75 16.09
CA PHE A 57 -3.30 -8.90 17.26
C PHE A 57 -3.05 -9.72 18.52
N VAL A 58 -3.05 -9.08 19.67
CA VAL A 58 -2.80 -9.77 20.96
C VAL A 58 -3.69 -11.00 21.15
N CYS A 59 -4.98 -10.88 20.81
CA CYS A 59 -5.97 -11.93 21.10
C CYS A 59 -6.78 -12.34 19.88
N SER A 60 -6.38 -11.96 18.67
CA SER A 60 -7.09 -12.31 17.45
C SER A 60 -6.18 -12.31 16.24
N GLN A 61 -6.62 -13.01 15.21
CA GLN A 61 -5.98 -13.01 13.90
C GLN A 61 -6.99 -12.71 12.80
N ALA A 62 -6.51 -12.07 11.75
CA ALA A 62 -7.33 -11.77 10.59
C ALA A 62 -6.51 -11.96 9.30
N VAL A 63 -7.22 -12.26 8.21
CA VAL A 63 -6.62 -12.42 6.88
C VAL A 63 -7.34 -11.53 5.88
N ALA A 64 -6.58 -10.80 5.10
CA ALA A 64 -7.03 -9.97 4.00
C ALA A 64 -6.52 -10.52 2.66
N PRO A 65 -7.20 -10.24 1.54
CA PRO A 65 -6.62 -10.35 0.22
C PRO A 65 -5.37 -9.46 0.10
N PRO A 66 -4.55 -9.62 -0.96
CA PRO A 66 -3.43 -8.71 -1.21
C PRO A 66 -3.89 -7.26 -1.18
N LEU A 67 -3.18 -6.43 -0.40
CA LEU A 67 -3.44 -5.00 -0.32
C LEU A 67 -2.58 -4.27 -1.34
N LEU A 68 -3.21 -3.44 -2.16
CA LEU A 68 -2.52 -2.64 -3.18
C LEU A 68 -2.24 -1.25 -2.63
N ILE A 69 -1.02 -0.79 -2.82
CA ILE A 69 -0.56 0.55 -2.45
C ILE A 69 -0.63 1.43 -3.69
N ASP A 70 -1.31 2.55 -3.61
CA ASP A 70 -1.35 3.54 -4.67
C ASP A 70 -0.04 4.36 -4.76
N GLY A 71 0.09 5.20 -5.80
CA GLY A 71 1.27 6.04 -6.01
C GLY A 71 1.55 7.05 -4.89
N SER A 72 0.63 7.30 -3.97
CA SER A 72 0.79 8.17 -2.79
C SER A 72 1.12 7.40 -1.50
N GLY A 73 1.21 6.07 -1.59
CA GLY A 73 1.50 5.18 -0.47
C GLY A 73 0.28 4.73 0.31
N HIS A 74 -0.94 5.11 -0.10
CA HIS A 74 -2.16 4.70 0.59
C HIS A 74 -2.64 3.33 0.12
N PHE A 75 -3.32 2.63 1.03
CA PHE A 75 -4.02 1.40 0.75
C PHE A 75 -5.30 1.30 1.58
N GLU A 76 -6.24 0.56 1.05
CA GLU A 76 -7.49 0.20 1.74
C GLU A 76 -7.80 -1.27 1.47
N GLY A 77 -8.56 -1.88 2.39
CA GLY A 77 -8.99 -3.24 2.22
C GLY A 77 -9.86 -3.73 3.36
N THR A 78 -10.21 -4.99 3.29
CA THR A 78 -10.98 -5.67 4.34
C THR A 78 -10.30 -6.97 4.72
N ALA A 79 -10.29 -7.28 6.01
CA ALA A 79 -9.79 -8.54 6.54
C ALA A 79 -10.92 -9.29 7.25
N ARG A 80 -10.93 -10.60 7.09
CA ARG A 80 -11.82 -11.48 7.86
C ARG A 80 -11.11 -11.93 9.12
N VAL A 81 -11.77 -11.81 10.25
CA VAL A 81 -11.26 -12.37 11.51
C VAL A 81 -11.37 -13.90 11.44
N THR A 82 -10.24 -14.56 11.62
CA THR A 82 -10.12 -16.02 11.50
C THR A 82 -10.01 -16.71 12.85
N GLU A 83 -9.50 -15.99 13.85
CA GLU A 83 -9.28 -16.54 15.19
C GLU A 83 -9.47 -15.46 16.24
N VAL A 84 -10.09 -15.82 17.35
CA VAL A 84 -10.18 -15.01 18.57
C VAL A 84 -9.91 -15.89 19.77
N SER A 85 -9.19 -15.36 20.76
CA SER A 85 -8.79 -16.07 21.98
C SER A 85 -9.62 -15.70 23.19
N TRP A 86 -10.85 -15.22 23.02
CA TRP A 86 -11.78 -14.95 24.11
C TRP A 86 -13.15 -15.58 23.84
N ALA A 87 -13.88 -15.84 24.91
CA ALA A 87 -15.26 -16.28 24.81
C ALA A 87 -16.18 -15.07 24.68
N GLY A 88 -17.11 -15.11 23.74
CA GLY A 88 -18.13 -14.06 23.55
C GLY A 88 -18.16 -13.50 22.14
N PRO A 89 -18.88 -12.39 21.94
CA PRO A 89 -18.99 -11.74 20.64
C PRO A 89 -17.62 -11.31 20.13
N ALA A 90 -17.40 -11.48 18.83
CA ALA A 90 -16.17 -11.09 18.15
C ALA A 90 -16.50 -10.30 16.87
N PRO A 91 -15.63 -9.38 16.44
CA PRO A 91 -15.79 -8.77 15.14
C PRO A 91 -15.62 -9.85 14.06
N THR A 92 -16.39 -9.76 13.00
CA THR A 92 -16.30 -10.69 11.88
C THR A 92 -15.47 -10.14 10.73
N LEU A 93 -15.42 -8.82 10.64
CA LEU A 93 -14.75 -8.08 9.57
C LEU A 93 -13.95 -6.91 10.14
N LEU A 94 -12.77 -6.70 9.60
CA LEU A 94 -11.97 -5.51 9.83
C LEU A 94 -11.89 -4.70 8.53
N ARG A 95 -12.13 -3.40 8.62
CA ARG A 95 -11.80 -2.48 7.53
C ARG A 95 -10.43 -1.91 7.81
N LEU A 96 -9.57 -1.98 6.82
CA LEU A 96 -8.18 -1.55 6.89
C LEU A 96 -8.02 -0.32 6.01
N SER A 97 -7.34 0.69 6.52
CA SER A 97 -6.84 1.80 5.73
C SER A 97 -5.48 2.22 6.27
N GLY A 98 -4.58 2.62 5.41
CA GLY A 98 -3.25 2.99 5.88
C GLY A 98 -2.43 3.71 4.85
N LYS A 99 -1.25 4.12 5.30
CA LYS A 99 -0.25 4.77 4.47
C LYS A 99 1.13 4.23 4.81
N VAL A 100 1.86 3.86 3.77
CA VAL A 100 3.28 3.49 3.86
C VAL A 100 4.12 4.72 3.55
N GLU A 101 5.04 5.06 4.45
CA GLU A 101 5.97 6.17 4.30
C GLU A 101 7.39 5.65 4.10
N ASN A 102 8.03 6.11 3.02
CA ASN A 102 9.41 5.75 2.67
C ASN A 102 9.69 4.23 2.60
N GLY A 103 8.66 3.41 2.44
CA GLY A 103 8.77 1.95 2.40
C GLY A 103 9.15 1.27 3.72
N VAL A 104 9.26 2.00 4.83
CA VAL A 104 9.76 1.50 6.13
C VAL A 104 8.80 1.69 7.30
N MET A 105 7.90 2.66 7.22
CA MET A 105 6.92 2.95 8.26
C MET A 105 5.51 2.89 7.67
N MET A 106 4.59 2.34 8.43
CA MET A 106 3.19 2.24 8.06
C MET A 106 2.33 2.80 9.20
N MET A 107 1.42 3.69 8.85
CA MET A 107 0.29 4.05 9.71
C MET A 107 -0.91 3.25 9.26
N LEU A 108 -1.46 2.41 10.13
CA LEU A 108 -2.58 1.53 9.86
C LEU A 108 -3.76 1.90 10.77
N SER A 109 -4.90 2.15 10.18
CA SER A 109 -6.19 2.27 10.87
C SER A 109 -7.01 1.01 10.65
N VAL A 110 -7.52 0.47 11.72
CA VAL A 110 -8.37 -0.74 11.73
C VAL A 110 -9.71 -0.38 12.31
N ALA A 111 -10.78 -0.59 11.55
CA ALA A 111 -12.14 -0.46 12.02
C ALA A 111 -12.76 -1.86 12.18
N SER A 112 -12.97 -2.29 13.41
CA SER A 112 -13.60 -3.57 13.73
C SER A 112 -15.12 -3.46 13.58
N VAL A 113 -15.71 -4.30 12.75
CA VAL A 113 -17.15 -4.37 12.50
C VAL A 113 -17.72 -5.52 13.31
N TRP A 114 -18.56 -5.18 14.29
CA TRP A 114 -19.19 -6.14 15.20
C TRP A 114 -20.61 -6.44 14.74
N PRO A 115 -21.03 -7.70 14.74
CA PRO A 115 -22.40 -8.05 14.45
C PRO A 115 -23.33 -7.51 15.54
N PRO A 116 -24.60 -7.24 15.21
CA PRO A 116 -25.61 -6.92 16.21
C PRO A 116 -25.68 -8.00 17.29
N HIS A 117 -25.76 -7.61 18.55
CA HIS A 117 -25.81 -8.56 19.66
C HIS A 117 -26.99 -8.25 20.61
N GLY A 118 -27.76 -9.27 20.93
CA GLY A 118 -28.93 -9.14 21.82
C GLY A 118 -30.02 -8.25 21.22
N ALA A 119 -30.50 -7.29 22.00
CA ALA A 119 -31.52 -6.33 21.57
C ALA A 119 -30.97 -5.18 20.71
N GLN A 120 -29.66 -5.14 20.50
CA GLN A 120 -29.02 -4.11 19.71
C GLN A 120 -29.12 -4.46 18.22
N THR A 121 -29.73 -3.58 17.44
CA THR A 121 -29.92 -3.76 15.99
C THR A 121 -28.83 -3.14 15.16
N ASP A 122 -28.02 -2.26 15.76
CA ASP A 122 -27.00 -1.50 15.05
C ASP A 122 -25.65 -2.21 15.07
N THR A 123 -24.92 -2.12 13.97
CA THR A 123 -23.53 -2.57 13.85
C THR A 123 -22.63 -1.62 14.62
N LEU A 124 -21.86 -2.15 15.57
CA LEU A 124 -20.83 -1.37 16.24
C LEU A 124 -19.55 -1.33 15.42
N ILE A 125 -18.96 -0.16 15.34
CA ILE A 125 -17.66 0.03 14.70
C ILE A 125 -16.70 0.61 15.73
N ASN A 126 -15.58 -0.09 15.96
CA ASN A 126 -14.51 0.36 16.84
C ASN A 126 -13.26 0.64 16.01
N TYR A 127 -12.66 1.82 16.21
CA TYR A 127 -11.48 2.27 15.47
C TYR A 127 -10.23 2.18 16.33
N GLN A 128 -9.17 1.64 15.77
CA GLN A 128 -7.84 1.60 16.35
C GLN A 128 -6.79 2.00 15.32
N SER A 129 -5.75 2.69 15.77
CA SER A 129 -4.64 3.09 14.90
C SER A 129 -3.33 2.50 15.43
N TYR A 130 -2.51 2.07 14.50
CA TYR A 130 -1.23 1.43 14.77
C TYR A 130 -0.12 2.05 13.93
N THR A 131 1.07 2.11 14.48
CA THR A 131 2.29 2.40 13.73
C THR A 131 3.12 1.13 13.67
N LEU A 132 3.46 0.70 12.45
CA LEU A 132 4.26 -0.48 12.19
C LEU A 132 5.56 -0.09 11.49
N LEU A 133 6.62 -0.81 11.80
CA LEU A 133 7.91 -0.68 11.14
C LEU A 133 8.23 -1.96 10.36
N ARG A 134 8.75 -1.79 9.17
CA ARG A 134 9.12 -2.91 8.31
C ARG A 134 10.28 -3.69 8.90
N GLY A 135 10.14 -5.01 8.99
CA GLY A 135 11.14 -5.91 9.55
C GLY A 135 11.31 -5.84 11.07
N ALA A 136 10.53 -4.99 11.77
CA ALA A 136 10.55 -4.95 13.22
C ALA A 136 9.79 -6.14 13.82
N ALA A 137 10.26 -6.62 14.96
CA ALA A 137 9.50 -7.57 15.76
C ALA A 137 8.29 -6.87 16.40
N PRO A 138 7.12 -7.53 16.46
CA PRO A 138 5.97 -6.98 17.17
C PRO A 138 6.22 -6.97 18.68
N ASP A 139 5.66 -5.95 19.35
CA ASP A 139 5.69 -5.86 20.81
C ASP A 139 4.29 -6.16 21.39
N PHE A 140 4.15 -7.35 21.92
CA PHE A 140 2.94 -7.80 22.62
C PHE A 140 3.10 -7.77 24.16
N SER A 141 4.16 -7.11 24.67
CA SER A 141 4.43 -7.06 26.10
C SER A 141 3.33 -6.33 26.88
N GLY A 142 3.07 -6.80 28.10
CA GLY A 142 2.09 -6.19 29.01
C GLY A 142 0.62 -6.51 28.71
N TRP A 143 0.32 -7.36 27.75
CA TRP A 143 -1.04 -7.78 27.42
C TRP A 143 -1.18 -9.31 27.46
N ALA A 144 -2.28 -9.76 28.01
CA ALA A 144 -2.68 -11.16 28.01
C ALA A 144 -4.14 -11.27 27.54
N CYS A 145 -4.45 -12.31 26.82
CA CYS A 145 -5.84 -12.64 26.50
C CYS A 145 -6.51 -13.15 27.77
N LEU A 146 -7.53 -12.46 28.24
CA LEU A 146 -8.38 -12.94 29.32
C LEU A 146 -9.33 -13.96 28.72
N TYR A 147 -9.22 -15.20 29.17
CA TYR A 147 -10.09 -16.31 28.81
C TYR A 147 -11.36 -16.30 29.65
#